data_053de9ca7f1a2023888cffd90ab88284
#
_entry.id   053de9ca7f1a2023888cffd90ab88284
#
_cell.length_a   1.000
_cell.length_b   1.000
_cell.length_c   1.000
_cell.angle_alpha   90.00
_cell.angle_beta   90.00
_cell.angle_gamma   90.00
#
_symmetry.space_group_name_H-M   'P 1'
#
loop_
_entity.id
_entity.type
_entity.pdbx_description
1 polymer ?
#
loop_
_entity_poly.entity_id
_entity_poly.type
_entity_poly.pdbx_seq_one_letter_code
_entity_poly.pdbx_strand_id
1 'polypeptide(L)'
;GKTTSVNMITGDGPQTEGDVLLFGESISRLPVYMRAQRGIGRTFQNIKLFSTMTVLENLMIGAQYNTNQNLLSYLVNVVRSAREERELREKAESILAFIGMSRYRDEVVSNLAYGRQKMTELGRTLMMEPRLILLDEPAAGLNPSERREFIDIIRRVYESGVDIFMIEHNMDVVMNLSHDITVLNFGCKIAEGGPREIQKNEEVIRAYLGEGYRKKAAQAEGGQSNAGD
;
A
#
# COMPACT_ATOMS: atom_id res chain seq x y z
N GLY A 1 13.81 -10.41 -5.94
CA GLY A 1 13.95 -10.28 -4.47
C GLY A 1 12.85 -9.47 -3.81
N LYS A 2 12.34 -8.39 -4.46
CA LYS A 2 11.38 -7.46 -3.84
C LYS A 2 10.08 -8.14 -3.40
N THR A 3 9.38 -8.80 -4.30
CA THR A 3 8.14 -9.54 -4.00
C THR A 3 8.36 -10.67 -2.99
N THR A 4 9.53 -11.32 -3.05
CA THR A 4 9.92 -12.34 -2.05
C THR A 4 10.00 -11.73 -0.65
N SER A 5 10.57 -10.52 -0.52
CA SER A 5 10.63 -9.81 0.77
C SER A 5 9.23 -9.49 1.32
N VAL A 6 8.31 -9.01 0.47
CA VAL A 6 6.91 -8.80 0.88
C VAL A 6 6.25 -10.10 1.32
N ASN A 7 6.44 -11.19 0.57
CA ASN A 7 5.87 -12.48 0.93
C ASN A 7 6.42 -13.00 2.27
N MET A 8 7.70 -12.78 2.57
CA MET A 8 8.27 -13.11 3.89
C MET A 8 7.66 -12.24 5.01
N ILE A 9 7.47 -10.93 4.77
CA ILE A 9 6.85 -10.02 5.75
C ILE A 9 5.39 -10.40 6.01
N THR A 10 4.64 -10.75 4.97
CA THR A 10 3.23 -11.14 5.12
C THR A 10 3.02 -12.58 5.59
N GLY A 11 4.06 -13.41 5.52
CA GLY A 11 3.97 -14.84 5.89
C GLY A 11 3.49 -15.74 4.75
N ASP A 12 3.38 -15.23 3.53
CA ASP A 12 3.02 -16.01 2.33
C ASP A 12 4.20 -16.82 1.76
N GLY A 13 5.41 -16.59 2.27
CA GLY A 13 6.62 -17.28 1.84
C GLY A 13 7.49 -17.72 3.01
N PRO A 14 8.24 -18.84 2.85
CA PRO A 14 9.15 -19.30 3.88
C PRO A 14 10.33 -18.34 4.04
N GLN A 15 10.76 -18.16 5.29
CA GLN A 15 11.98 -17.47 5.67
C GLN A 15 13.04 -18.53 6.00
N THR A 16 14.20 -18.44 5.36
CA THR A 16 15.29 -19.42 5.56
C THR A 16 16.12 -19.04 6.80
N GLU A 17 16.45 -17.76 6.95
CA GLU A 17 17.28 -17.22 8.03
C GLU A 17 16.82 -15.82 8.41
N GLY A 18 17.29 -15.34 9.57
CA GLY A 18 16.98 -14.01 10.08
C GLY A 18 15.67 -13.93 10.85
N ASP A 19 15.17 -12.73 11.08
CA ASP A 19 13.91 -12.48 11.79
C ASP A 19 13.17 -11.29 11.18
N VAL A 20 11.84 -11.34 11.16
CA VAL A 20 10.98 -10.21 10.77
C VAL A 20 10.41 -9.59 12.02
N LEU A 21 10.76 -8.34 12.26
CA LEU A 21 10.26 -7.56 13.38
C LEU A 21 9.21 -6.56 12.91
N LEU A 22 8.06 -6.57 13.54
CA LEU A 22 7.02 -5.57 13.37
C LEU A 22 6.94 -4.73 14.64
N PHE A 23 7.31 -3.45 14.56
CA PHE A 23 7.37 -2.54 15.72
C PHE A 23 8.15 -3.10 16.91
N GLY A 24 9.26 -3.80 16.62
CA GLY A 24 10.13 -4.43 17.63
C GLY A 24 9.71 -5.83 18.08
N GLU A 25 8.55 -6.33 17.70
CA GLU A 25 8.08 -7.69 18.02
C GLU A 25 8.32 -8.65 16.86
N SER A 26 8.87 -9.83 17.15
CA SER A 26 9.06 -10.87 16.12
C SER A 26 7.72 -11.43 15.63
N ILE A 27 7.55 -11.43 14.32
CA ILE A 27 6.38 -12.01 13.63
C ILE A 27 6.74 -13.20 12.74
N SER A 28 8.01 -13.62 12.72
CA SER A 28 8.52 -14.63 11.78
C SER A 28 7.75 -15.95 11.83
N ARG A 29 7.32 -16.38 13.03
CA ARG A 29 6.59 -17.65 13.23
C ARG A 29 5.07 -17.52 13.16
N LEU A 30 4.56 -16.29 12.97
CA LEU A 30 3.13 -16.06 12.94
C LEU A 30 2.58 -16.38 11.53
N PRO A 31 1.46 -17.10 11.43
CA PRO A 31 0.77 -17.30 10.16
C PRO A 31 0.18 -15.99 9.64
N VAL A 32 -0.14 -15.94 8.35
CA VAL A 32 -0.64 -14.74 7.63
C VAL A 32 -1.75 -14.02 8.39
N TYR A 33 -2.78 -14.76 8.84
CA TYR A 33 -3.94 -14.16 9.52
C TYR A 33 -3.56 -13.50 10.85
N MET A 34 -2.60 -14.05 11.60
CA MET A 34 -2.13 -13.43 12.84
C MET A 34 -1.30 -12.17 12.58
N ARG A 35 -0.56 -12.11 11.47
CA ARG A 35 0.15 -10.90 11.07
C ARG A 35 -0.83 -9.80 10.67
N ALA A 36 -1.91 -10.17 9.97
CA ALA A 36 -3.00 -9.23 9.67
C ALA A 36 -3.64 -8.68 10.97
N GLN A 37 -3.91 -9.53 11.96
CA GLN A 37 -4.41 -9.12 13.28
C GLN A 37 -3.43 -8.21 14.07
N ARG A 38 -2.12 -8.27 13.75
CA ARG A 38 -1.12 -7.34 14.31
C ARG A 38 -1.07 -5.99 13.58
N GLY A 39 -1.97 -5.79 12.61
CA GLY A 39 -2.13 -4.53 11.90
C GLY A 39 -1.36 -4.47 10.58
N ILE A 40 -0.99 -5.60 9.97
CA ILE A 40 -0.44 -5.59 8.61
C ILE A 40 -1.58 -5.68 7.59
N GLY A 41 -1.77 -4.60 6.82
CA GLY A 41 -2.59 -4.59 5.61
C GLY A 41 -1.72 -4.86 4.37
N ARG A 42 -2.26 -5.51 3.35
CA ARG A 42 -1.58 -5.72 2.07
C ARG A 42 -2.52 -5.45 0.91
N THR A 43 -2.04 -4.68 -0.08
CA THR A 43 -2.62 -4.69 -1.42
C THR A 43 -1.81 -5.64 -2.32
N PHE A 44 -2.43 -6.13 -3.36
CA PHE A 44 -1.79 -7.09 -4.27
C PHE A 44 -1.44 -6.42 -5.60
N GLN A 45 -0.40 -6.91 -6.27
CA GLN A 45 -0.05 -6.47 -7.62
C GLN A 45 -1.23 -6.67 -8.59
N ASN A 46 -1.90 -7.81 -8.52
CA ASN A 46 -3.16 -8.06 -9.21
C ASN A 46 -4.32 -7.80 -8.25
N ILE A 47 -5.20 -6.89 -8.63
CA ILE A 47 -6.37 -6.51 -7.85
C ILE A 47 -7.21 -7.74 -7.46
N LYS A 48 -7.44 -7.91 -6.17
CA LYS A 48 -8.24 -9.02 -5.61
C LYS A 48 -9.53 -8.46 -5.00
N LEU A 49 -10.44 -8.00 -5.84
CA LEU A 49 -11.77 -7.52 -5.43
C LEU A 49 -12.85 -8.54 -5.81
N PHE A 50 -13.96 -8.49 -5.11
CA PHE A 50 -15.17 -9.23 -5.47
C PHE A 50 -15.86 -8.49 -6.62
N SER A 51 -15.63 -8.92 -7.84
CA SER A 51 -15.96 -8.20 -9.08
C SER A 51 -17.46 -7.99 -9.29
N THR A 52 -18.31 -8.83 -8.70
CA THR A 52 -19.77 -8.76 -8.78
C THR A 52 -20.42 -7.92 -7.67
N MET A 53 -19.63 -7.47 -6.71
CA MET A 53 -20.08 -6.64 -5.61
C MET A 53 -19.84 -5.16 -5.86
N THR A 54 -20.58 -4.31 -5.18
CA THR A 54 -20.40 -2.86 -5.18
C THR A 54 -19.09 -2.46 -4.47
N VAL A 55 -18.68 -1.22 -4.68
CA VAL A 55 -17.55 -0.63 -3.96
C VAL A 55 -17.76 -0.68 -2.45
N LEU A 56 -18.95 -0.28 -1.98
CA LEU A 56 -19.28 -0.30 -0.56
C LEU A 56 -19.20 -1.71 0.03
N GLU A 57 -19.78 -2.71 -0.63
CA GLU A 57 -19.75 -4.10 -0.19
C GLU A 57 -18.31 -4.64 -0.13
N ASN A 58 -17.47 -4.31 -1.12
CA ASN A 58 -16.06 -4.67 -1.11
C ASN A 58 -15.31 -4.09 0.11
N LEU A 59 -15.59 -2.83 0.47
CA LEU A 59 -14.99 -2.25 1.66
C LEU A 59 -15.47 -2.96 2.93
N MET A 60 -16.77 -3.18 3.08
CA MET A 60 -17.35 -3.79 4.27
C MET A 60 -16.78 -5.19 4.56
N ILE A 61 -16.47 -5.98 3.52
CA ILE A 61 -15.79 -7.27 3.68
C ILE A 61 -14.40 -7.11 4.32
N GLY A 62 -13.68 -6.02 4.06
CA GLY A 62 -12.36 -5.75 4.66
C GLY A 62 -12.38 -5.73 6.20
N ALA A 63 -13.46 -5.30 6.81
CA ALA A 63 -13.58 -5.24 8.27
C ALA A 63 -13.75 -6.62 8.94
N GLN A 64 -14.16 -7.65 8.20
CA GLN A 64 -14.42 -8.98 8.78
C GLN A 64 -13.16 -9.68 9.30
N TYR A 65 -11.97 -9.25 8.88
CA TYR A 65 -10.69 -9.78 9.37
C TYR A 65 -10.44 -9.51 10.87
N ASN A 66 -11.07 -8.49 11.44
CA ASN A 66 -10.88 -8.11 12.84
C ASN A 66 -11.90 -8.76 13.79
N THR A 67 -12.91 -9.44 13.28
CA THR A 67 -13.91 -10.08 14.12
C THR A 67 -13.50 -11.52 14.43
N ASN A 68 -13.11 -11.78 15.69
CA ASN A 68 -13.01 -13.12 16.28
C ASN A 68 -14.44 -13.73 16.43
N GLN A 69 -15.13 -13.93 15.32
CA GLN A 69 -16.46 -14.55 15.37
C GLN A 69 -16.30 -16.06 15.31
N ASN A 70 -16.40 -16.70 16.47
CA ASN A 70 -16.69 -18.12 16.56
C ASN A 70 -18.00 -18.42 15.84
N LEU A 71 -18.04 -19.47 15.04
CA LEU A 71 -19.21 -19.92 14.26
C LEU A 71 -20.51 -20.04 15.10
N LEU A 72 -20.37 -20.24 16.42
CA LEU A 72 -21.46 -20.32 17.40
C LEU A 72 -22.11 -18.97 17.72
N SER A 73 -21.39 -17.84 17.51
CA SER A 73 -21.97 -16.51 17.74
C SER A 73 -22.94 -16.06 16.63
N TYR A 74 -22.86 -16.70 15.46
CA TYR A 74 -23.75 -16.39 14.31
C TYR A 74 -25.22 -16.73 14.59
N LEU A 75 -25.48 -17.73 15.44
CA LEU A 75 -26.85 -18.19 15.75
C LEU A 75 -27.57 -17.38 16.84
N VAL A 76 -26.87 -16.53 17.59
CA VAL A 76 -27.43 -15.79 18.74
C VAL A 76 -27.63 -14.29 18.44
N ASN A 77 -27.18 -13.77 17.29
CA ASN A 77 -26.96 -12.34 17.10
C ASN A 77 -27.77 -11.64 15.98
N VAL A 78 -29.04 -11.98 15.76
CA VAL A 78 -29.86 -11.27 14.75
C VAL A 78 -30.07 -9.78 15.10
N VAL A 79 -30.11 -9.41 16.38
CA VAL A 79 -30.29 -8.00 16.82
C VAL A 79 -28.96 -7.24 16.92
N ARG A 80 -27.88 -7.95 17.25
CA ARG A 80 -26.53 -7.38 17.28
C ARG A 80 -26.01 -7.06 15.87
N SER A 81 -26.40 -7.85 14.89
CA SER A 81 -25.99 -7.72 13.50
C SER A 81 -26.41 -6.39 12.84
N ALA A 82 -27.60 -5.88 13.13
CA ALA A 82 -28.09 -4.63 12.49
C ALA A 82 -27.32 -3.38 12.97
N ARG A 83 -26.93 -3.32 14.23
CA ARG A 83 -26.11 -2.23 14.76
C ARG A 83 -24.67 -2.31 14.24
N GLU A 84 -24.07 -3.51 14.29
CA GLU A 84 -22.72 -3.76 13.78
C GLU A 84 -22.65 -3.48 12.28
N GLU A 85 -23.64 -3.90 11.50
CA GLU A 85 -23.72 -3.60 10.06
C GLU A 85 -23.81 -2.10 9.79
N ARG A 86 -24.57 -1.36 10.58
CA ARG A 86 -24.67 0.08 10.45
C ARG A 86 -23.32 0.76 10.76
N GLU A 87 -22.67 0.38 11.86
CA GLU A 87 -21.36 0.91 12.24
C GLU A 87 -20.29 0.61 11.16
N LEU A 88 -20.31 -0.61 10.59
CA LEU A 88 -19.44 -0.98 9.47
C LEU A 88 -19.72 -0.15 8.21
N ARG A 89 -20.98 0.10 7.91
CA ARG A 89 -21.39 0.91 6.76
C ARG A 89 -20.96 2.35 6.94
N GLU A 90 -21.18 2.96 8.10
CA GLU A 90 -20.75 4.32 8.43
C GLU A 90 -19.22 4.47 8.31
N LYS A 91 -18.48 3.47 8.79
CA LYS A 91 -17.02 3.41 8.63
C LYS A 91 -16.59 3.30 7.16
N ALA A 92 -17.24 2.42 6.39
CA ALA A 92 -16.93 2.27 4.97
C ALA A 92 -17.21 3.55 4.19
N GLU A 93 -18.31 4.24 4.48
CA GLU A 93 -18.65 5.54 3.88
C GLU A 93 -17.62 6.63 4.23
N SER A 94 -17.13 6.65 5.47
CA SER A 94 -16.05 7.54 5.90
C SER A 94 -14.75 7.28 5.11
N ILE A 95 -14.39 6.01 4.94
CA ILE A 95 -13.22 5.65 4.13
C ILE A 95 -13.42 6.00 2.66
N LEU A 96 -14.62 5.77 2.09
CA LEU A 96 -14.94 6.20 0.72
C LEU A 96 -14.78 7.70 0.53
N ALA A 97 -15.23 8.49 1.49
CA ALA A 97 -15.03 9.94 1.48
C ALA A 97 -13.53 10.30 1.57
N PHE A 98 -12.80 9.62 2.44
CA PHE A 98 -11.37 9.83 2.63
C PHE A 98 -10.56 9.55 1.35
N ILE A 99 -10.87 8.47 0.62
CA ILE A 99 -10.18 8.11 -0.65
C ILE A 99 -10.82 8.72 -1.91
N GLY A 100 -11.82 9.61 -1.78
CA GLY A 100 -12.45 10.28 -2.92
C GLY A 100 -13.36 9.39 -3.76
N MET A 101 -13.88 8.30 -3.18
CA MET A 101 -14.67 7.28 -3.90
C MET A 101 -16.18 7.33 -3.61
N SER A 102 -16.69 8.31 -2.84
CA SER A 102 -18.11 8.37 -2.40
C SER A 102 -19.11 8.26 -3.56
N ARG A 103 -18.83 8.88 -4.71
CA ARG A 103 -19.72 8.84 -5.89
C ARG A 103 -19.82 7.46 -6.54
N TYR A 104 -18.88 6.57 -6.27
CA TYR A 104 -18.83 5.21 -6.82
C TYR A 104 -19.36 4.16 -5.85
N ARG A 105 -19.89 4.59 -4.71
CA ARG A 105 -20.32 3.75 -3.59
C ARG A 105 -21.13 2.53 -4.03
N ASP A 106 -22.13 2.75 -4.87
CA ASP A 106 -23.12 1.74 -5.29
C ASP A 106 -22.77 1.13 -6.68
N GLU A 107 -21.64 1.53 -7.27
CA GLU A 107 -21.14 0.97 -8.53
C GLU A 107 -20.56 -0.42 -8.32
N VAL A 108 -20.88 -1.34 -9.22
CA VAL A 108 -20.26 -2.68 -9.24
C VAL A 108 -18.81 -2.54 -9.68
N VAL A 109 -17.90 -3.16 -8.94
CA VAL A 109 -16.45 -2.99 -9.12
C VAL A 109 -15.97 -3.35 -10.53
N SER A 110 -16.57 -4.36 -11.19
CA SER A 110 -16.24 -4.73 -12.57
C SER A 110 -16.47 -3.60 -13.60
N ASN A 111 -17.33 -2.64 -13.29
CA ASN A 111 -17.65 -1.51 -14.18
C ASN A 111 -16.68 -0.33 -14.02
N LEU A 112 -15.83 -0.37 -13.01
CA LEU A 112 -14.91 0.71 -12.71
C LEU A 112 -13.65 0.66 -13.58
N ALA A 113 -13.13 1.85 -13.93
CA ALA A 113 -11.78 1.97 -14.47
C ALA A 113 -10.74 1.41 -13.48
N TYR A 114 -9.63 0.91 -14.01
CA TYR A 114 -8.59 0.21 -13.24
C TYR A 114 -8.07 1.02 -12.04
N GLY A 115 -7.83 2.33 -12.21
CA GLY A 115 -7.42 3.21 -11.11
C GLY A 115 -8.45 3.27 -9.97
N ARG A 116 -9.75 3.23 -10.28
CA ARG A 116 -10.82 3.21 -9.26
C ARG A 116 -10.91 1.84 -8.55
N GLN A 117 -10.63 0.76 -9.27
CA GLN A 117 -10.51 -0.56 -8.64
C GLN A 117 -9.34 -0.59 -7.65
N LYS A 118 -8.17 -0.02 -7.99
CA LYS A 118 -7.03 0.12 -7.07
C LYS A 118 -7.37 0.94 -5.83
N MET A 119 -8.11 2.05 -6.00
CA MET A 119 -8.61 2.85 -4.86
C MET A 119 -9.55 2.04 -3.97
N THR A 120 -10.43 1.23 -4.57
CA THR A 120 -11.33 0.34 -3.82
C THR A 120 -10.55 -0.70 -3.01
N GLU A 121 -9.50 -1.28 -3.58
CA GLU A 121 -8.63 -2.24 -2.88
C GLU A 121 -7.90 -1.59 -1.69
N LEU A 122 -7.39 -0.37 -1.87
CA LEU A 122 -6.82 0.42 -0.78
C LEU A 122 -7.87 0.69 0.31
N GLY A 123 -9.08 1.14 -0.07
CA GLY A 123 -10.18 1.39 0.85
C GLY A 123 -10.55 0.14 1.66
N ARG A 124 -10.63 -1.02 1.00
CA ARG A 124 -10.86 -2.30 1.68
C ARG A 124 -9.75 -2.64 2.68
N THR A 125 -8.49 -2.34 2.34
CA THR A 125 -7.36 -2.54 3.25
C THR A 125 -7.45 -1.60 4.46
N LEU A 126 -7.86 -0.35 4.26
CA LEU A 126 -8.05 0.62 5.35
C LEU A 126 -9.17 0.22 6.33
N MET A 127 -10.19 -0.53 5.87
CA MET A 127 -11.24 -1.08 6.75
C MET A 127 -10.68 -2.00 7.85
N MET A 128 -9.51 -2.61 7.62
CA MET A 128 -8.82 -3.44 8.60
C MET A 128 -8.16 -2.63 9.74
N GLU A 129 -8.15 -1.29 9.67
CA GLU A 129 -7.42 -0.40 10.59
C GLU A 129 -5.94 -0.79 10.73
N PRO A 130 -5.21 -0.88 9.61
CA PRO A 130 -3.84 -1.35 9.63
C PRO A 130 -2.93 -0.32 10.33
N ARG A 131 -1.88 -0.81 10.98
CA ARG A 131 -0.76 0.01 11.46
C ARG A 131 0.33 0.16 10.39
N LEU A 132 0.42 -0.83 9.50
CA LEU A 132 1.35 -0.88 8.36
C LEU A 132 0.61 -1.38 7.13
N ILE A 133 0.72 -0.68 6.01
CA ILE A 133 0.24 -1.15 4.71
C ILE A 133 1.42 -1.51 3.81
N LEU A 134 1.38 -2.71 3.25
CA LEU A 134 2.32 -3.17 2.22
C LEU A 134 1.70 -2.94 0.84
N LEU A 135 2.35 -2.12 0.02
CA LEU A 135 1.94 -1.78 -1.34
C LEU A 135 2.90 -2.42 -2.34
N ASP A 136 2.40 -3.31 -3.19
CA ASP A 136 3.18 -3.99 -4.21
C ASP A 136 2.89 -3.40 -5.60
N GLU A 137 3.81 -2.57 -6.10
CA GLU A 137 3.71 -1.81 -7.37
C GLU A 137 2.39 -1.03 -7.51
N PRO A 138 2.03 -0.19 -6.54
CA PRO A 138 0.71 0.44 -6.50
C PRO A 138 0.44 1.35 -7.69
N ALA A 139 1.46 1.97 -8.28
CA ALA A 139 1.31 2.87 -9.42
C ALA A 139 1.29 2.16 -10.79
N ALA A 140 1.49 0.83 -10.83
CA ALA A 140 1.47 0.09 -12.09
C ALA A 140 0.10 0.13 -12.75
N GLY A 141 0.07 0.40 -14.07
CA GLY A 141 -1.16 0.47 -14.87
C GLY A 141 -1.98 1.76 -14.71
N LEU A 142 -1.57 2.69 -13.84
CA LEU A 142 -2.22 3.99 -13.69
C LEU A 142 -1.73 5.00 -14.74
N ASN A 143 -2.66 5.75 -15.30
CA ASN A 143 -2.32 6.91 -16.11
C ASN A 143 -1.72 8.05 -15.24
N PRO A 144 -1.09 9.10 -15.83
CA PRO A 144 -0.43 10.14 -15.04
C PRO A 144 -1.34 10.90 -14.06
N SER A 145 -2.63 11.06 -14.39
CA SER A 145 -3.61 11.74 -13.53
C SER A 145 -4.01 10.85 -12.36
N GLU A 146 -4.36 9.60 -12.64
CA GLU A 146 -4.70 8.60 -11.63
C GLU A 146 -3.54 8.35 -10.66
N ARG A 147 -2.31 8.34 -11.19
CA ARG A 147 -1.10 8.18 -10.37
C ARG A 147 -0.93 9.32 -9.38
N ARG A 148 -1.11 10.57 -9.82
CA ARG A 148 -1.04 11.73 -8.90
C ARG A 148 -2.09 11.64 -7.80
N GLU A 149 -3.34 11.36 -8.17
CA GLU A 149 -4.44 11.17 -7.21
C GLU A 149 -4.12 10.06 -6.21
N PHE A 150 -3.58 8.94 -6.69
CA PHE A 150 -3.20 7.80 -5.84
C PHE A 150 -2.06 8.17 -4.87
N ILE A 151 -1.03 8.88 -5.35
CA ILE A 151 0.09 9.39 -4.52
C ILE A 151 -0.44 10.29 -3.41
N ASP A 152 -1.35 11.22 -3.73
CA ASP A 152 -1.91 12.13 -2.73
C ASP A 152 -2.73 11.39 -1.67
N ILE A 153 -3.46 10.35 -2.06
CA ILE A 153 -4.18 9.50 -1.10
C ILE A 153 -3.21 8.72 -0.21
N ILE A 154 -2.16 8.11 -0.77
CA ILE A 154 -1.14 7.39 0.02
C ILE A 154 -0.47 8.32 1.04
N ARG A 155 -0.14 9.56 0.65
CA ARG A 155 0.40 10.56 1.56
C ARG A 155 -0.56 10.86 2.72
N ARG A 156 -1.85 11.07 2.44
CA ARG A 156 -2.87 11.27 3.45
C ARG A 156 -3.04 10.07 4.38
N VAL A 157 -2.93 8.84 3.85
CA VAL A 157 -2.94 7.61 4.66
C VAL A 157 -1.76 7.62 5.63
N TYR A 158 -0.56 7.94 5.16
CA TYR A 158 0.61 8.08 6.02
C TYR A 158 0.43 9.18 7.08
N GLU A 159 -0.05 10.35 6.70
CA GLU A 159 -0.33 11.48 7.60
C GLU A 159 -1.41 11.14 8.66
N SER A 160 -2.27 10.17 8.39
CA SER A 160 -3.25 9.66 9.37
C SER A 160 -2.64 8.71 10.42
N GLY A 161 -1.34 8.41 10.34
CA GLY A 161 -0.60 7.58 11.30
C GLY A 161 -0.47 6.12 10.90
N VAL A 162 -0.69 5.79 9.62
CA VAL A 162 -0.49 4.44 9.08
C VAL A 162 0.85 4.38 8.36
N ASP A 163 1.76 3.51 8.79
CA ASP A 163 3.03 3.31 8.11
C ASP A 163 2.84 2.65 6.75
N ILE A 164 3.70 3.03 5.79
CA ILE A 164 3.65 2.51 4.43
C ILE A 164 4.98 1.84 4.09
N PHE A 165 4.92 0.57 3.70
CA PHE A 165 6.02 -0.12 3.05
C PHE A 165 5.64 -0.37 1.59
N MET A 166 6.44 0.16 0.65
CA MET A 166 6.10 0.14 -0.77
C MET A 166 7.20 -0.53 -1.58
N ILE A 167 6.82 -1.42 -2.50
CA ILE A 167 7.67 -1.85 -3.60
C ILE A 167 7.28 -1.08 -4.83
N GLU A 168 8.24 -0.39 -5.43
CA GLU A 168 8.05 0.37 -6.66
C GLU A 168 9.30 0.36 -7.53
N HIS A 169 9.08 0.51 -8.84
CA HIS A 169 10.14 0.71 -9.82
C HIS A 169 9.98 2.05 -10.57
N ASN A 170 8.87 2.75 -10.35
CA ASN A 170 8.65 4.10 -10.88
C ASN A 170 9.35 5.11 -9.96
N MET A 171 10.46 5.67 -10.45
CA MET A 171 11.29 6.59 -9.67
C MET A 171 10.54 7.85 -9.25
N ASP A 172 9.61 8.35 -10.07
CA ASP A 172 8.82 9.53 -9.70
C ASP A 172 7.96 9.25 -8.47
N VAL A 173 7.39 8.05 -8.37
CA VAL A 173 6.59 7.63 -7.21
C VAL A 173 7.48 7.47 -5.98
N VAL A 174 8.59 6.74 -6.14
CA VAL A 174 9.55 6.48 -5.05
C VAL A 174 10.08 7.78 -4.47
N MET A 175 10.57 8.70 -5.32
CA MET A 175 11.17 9.96 -4.88
C MET A 175 10.18 10.92 -4.24
N ASN A 176 8.88 10.83 -4.58
CA ASN A 176 7.84 11.72 -4.04
C ASN A 176 7.19 11.21 -2.75
N LEU A 177 7.23 9.89 -2.49
CA LEU A 177 6.53 9.28 -1.35
C LEU A 177 7.46 8.75 -0.27
N SER A 178 8.66 8.27 -0.63
CA SER A 178 9.51 7.56 0.32
C SER A 178 10.30 8.53 1.20
N HIS A 179 10.43 8.19 2.48
CA HIS A 179 11.37 8.82 3.41
C HIS A 179 12.71 8.10 3.39
N ASP A 180 12.66 6.76 3.40
CA ASP A 180 13.81 5.88 3.31
C ASP A 180 13.62 4.89 2.18
N ILE A 181 14.70 4.61 1.44
CA ILE A 181 14.70 3.74 0.28
C ILE A 181 15.78 2.69 0.44
N THR A 182 15.39 1.42 0.35
CA THR A 182 16.34 0.31 0.23
C THR A 182 16.33 -0.20 -1.20
N VAL A 183 17.47 -0.17 -1.86
CA VAL A 183 17.63 -0.61 -3.25
C VAL A 183 18.16 -2.03 -3.29
N LEU A 184 17.41 -2.91 -3.96
CA LEU A 184 17.79 -4.31 -4.17
C LEU A 184 18.16 -4.55 -5.63
N ASN A 185 19.31 -5.20 -5.88
CA ASN A 185 19.72 -5.67 -7.19
C ASN A 185 20.06 -7.17 -7.11
N PHE A 186 19.43 -8.01 -7.93
CA PHE A 186 19.55 -9.47 -7.89
C PHE A 186 19.42 -10.10 -6.47
N GLY A 187 18.59 -9.50 -5.61
CA GLY A 187 18.34 -9.99 -4.24
C GLY A 187 19.33 -9.45 -3.19
N CYS A 188 20.37 -8.74 -3.59
CA CYS A 188 21.33 -8.09 -2.68
C CYS A 188 20.96 -6.61 -2.47
N LYS A 189 21.11 -6.12 -1.24
CA LYS A 189 20.99 -4.69 -0.94
C LYS A 189 22.25 -3.98 -1.47
N ILE A 190 22.05 -3.03 -2.40
CA ILE A 190 23.13 -2.23 -3.00
C ILE A 190 23.19 -0.81 -2.45
N ALA A 191 22.07 -0.28 -1.94
CA ALA A 191 22.04 1.04 -1.33
C ALA A 191 20.88 1.14 -0.34
N GLU A 192 21.01 2.07 0.62
CA GLU A 192 19.97 2.46 1.56
C GLU A 192 20.18 3.92 1.94
N GLY A 193 19.09 4.69 2.05
CA GLY A 193 19.14 6.10 2.43
C GLY A 193 17.93 6.88 1.95
N GLY A 194 17.95 8.18 2.18
CA GLY A 194 16.91 9.09 1.73
C GLY A 194 16.90 9.28 0.19
N PRO A 195 15.78 9.82 -0.36
CA PRO A 195 15.63 10.00 -1.81
C PRO A 195 16.80 10.75 -2.47
N ARG A 196 17.31 11.81 -1.83
CA ARG A 196 18.44 12.61 -2.37
C ARG A 196 19.76 11.83 -2.43
N GLU A 197 19.99 10.93 -1.46
CA GLU A 197 21.20 10.08 -1.41
C GLU A 197 21.12 9.01 -2.47
N ILE A 198 19.98 8.33 -2.56
CA ILE A 198 19.74 7.28 -3.55
C ILE A 198 19.83 7.81 -4.98
N GLN A 199 19.34 9.01 -5.23
CA GLN A 199 19.40 9.67 -6.54
C GLN A 199 20.84 9.94 -7.01
N LYS A 200 21.78 10.16 -6.08
CA LYS A 200 23.20 10.44 -6.36
C LYS A 200 24.08 9.19 -6.32
N ASN A 201 23.55 8.06 -5.85
CA ASN A 201 24.32 6.84 -5.70
C ASN A 201 24.68 6.24 -7.06
N GLU A 202 25.99 6.14 -7.35
CA GLU A 202 26.47 5.66 -8.64
C GLU A 202 26.07 4.21 -8.96
N GLU A 203 26.00 3.35 -7.95
CA GLU A 203 25.63 1.95 -8.12
C GLU A 203 24.15 1.83 -8.50
N VAL A 204 23.27 2.63 -7.86
CA VAL A 204 21.85 2.74 -8.19
C VAL A 204 21.66 3.30 -9.60
N ILE A 205 22.41 4.36 -9.95
CA ILE A 205 22.36 4.97 -11.28
C ILE A 205 22.74 3.94 -12.35
N ARG A 206 23.78 3.15 -12.13
CA ARG A 206 24.17 2.08 -13.05
C ARG A 206 23.14 0.97 -13.16
N ALA A 207 22.53 0.57 -12.04
CA ALA A 207 21.60 -0.55 -12.00
C ALA A 207 20.19 -0.22 -12.55
N TYR A 208 19.70 1.01 -12.33
CA TYR A 208 18.29 1.35 -12.55
C TYR A 208 18.03 2.57 -13.42
N LEU A 209 18.93 3.56 -13.45
CA LEU A 209 18.62 4.88 -14.02
C LEU A 209 19.28 5.13 -15.38
N GLY A 210 20.33 4.38 -15.73
CA GLY A 210 21.05 4.54 -16.98
C GLY A 210 21.64 5.95 -17.20
N GLU A 211 22.34 6.15 -18.34
CA GLU A 211 23.01 7.43 -18.65
C GLU A 211 22.04 8.62 -18.87
N GLY A 212 20.80 8.35 -19.26
CA GLY A 212 19.79 9.41 -19.50
C GLY A 212 19.36 10.17 -18.24
N TYR A 213 19.41 9.53 -17.09
CA TYR A 213 19.06 10.14 -15.80
C TYR A 213 20.20 11.01 -15.25
N ARG A 214 21.46 10.63 -15.48
CA ARG A 214 22.64 11.47 -15.15
C ARG A 214 22.55 12.87 -15.76
N LYS A 215 22.09 12.97 -17.01
CA LYS A 215 21.93 14.27 -17.70
C LYS A 215 20.83 15.14 -17.09
N LYS A 216 19.72 14.53 -16.68
CA LYS A 216 18.61 15.29 -16.05
C LYS A 216 18.94 15.75 -14.63
N ALA A 217 19.61 14.92 -13.83
CA ALA A 217 20.04 15.28 -12.48
C ALA A 217 21.07 16.43 -12.49
N ALA A 218 22.04 16.37 -13.40
CA ALA A 218 23.03 17.42 -13.58
C ALA A 218 22.42 18.75 -14.06
N GLN A 219 21.37 18.70 -14.89
CA GLN A 219 20.67 19.90 -15.36
C GLN A 219 19.78 20.54 -14.26
N ALA A 220 19.24 19.74 -13.34
CA ALA A 220 18.46 20.26 -12.21
C ALA A 220 19.34 20.97 -11.16
N GLU A 221 20.58 20.51 -10.97
CA GLU A 221 21.55 21.16 -10.08
C GLU A 221 22.15 22.44 -10.70
N GLY A 222 22.37 22.47 -12.04
CA GLY A 222 22.89 23.63 -12.75
C GLY A 222 21.89 24.79 -12.91
N GLY A 223 20.59 24.54 -12.77
CA GLY A 223 19.55 25.55 -12.88
C GLY A 223 19.31 26.39 -11.61
N GLN A 224 19.84 25.99 -10.46
CA GLN A 224 19.68 26.71 -9.19
C GLN A 224 20.84 27.71 -8.89
N SER A 225 21.92 27.66 -9.65
CA SER A 225 23.08 28.55 -9.41
C SER A 225 23.02 29.90 -10.14
N ASN A 226 22.02 30.15 -11.01
CA ASN A 226 21.91 31.40 -11.80
C ASN A 226 20.75 32.31 -11.41
N ALA A 227 20.19 32.18 -10.21
CA ALA A 227 19.12 33.07 -9.69
C ALA A 227 19.57 33.85 -8.45
N GLY A 228 20.82 34.25 -8.41
CA GLY A 228 21.40 35.03 -7.31
C GLY A 228 22.57 35.90 -7.79
N ASP A 229 22.26 36.91 -8.60
CA ASP A 229 23.04 38.14 -8.77
C ASP A 229 22.09 39.31 -9.12
#